data_dbc596eb2b8f9802f2772d7f5d9e48cf
#
_entry.id   dbc596eb2b8f9802f2772d7f5d9e48cf
#
_cell.length_a   1.000
_cell.length_b   1.000
_cell.length_c   1.000
_cell.angle_alpha   90.00
_cell.angle_beta   90.00
_cell.angle_gamma   90.00
#
_symmetry.space_group_name_H-M   'P 1'
#
loop_
_entity.id
_entity.type
_entity.pdbx_description
1 polymer ?
#
loop_
_entity_poly.entity_id
_entity_poly.type
_entity_poly.pdbx_seq_one_letter_code
_entity_poly.pdbx_strand_id
1 'polypeptide(L)'
;MELIVFAGTVKYAAPEYIETGRVSSKSDVWSYGVFLYELITGRRPLDGNRPQNEQKLLEWVKIYLDTKRFTLIIDSRLKGKYSLDSAQKLSLIANCCLSRDPKSRPTMSEVLEMVNQLITEVDIMPTQLLKCQENTKHKDENNQLGMSLWKLLKSCFKKECCCAS
;
A
#
# COMPACT_ATOMS: atom_id res chain seq x y z
N MET A 1 -6.85 14.88 33.37
CA MET A 1 -6.20 13.95 32.44
C MET A 1 -7.32 13.02 31.95
N GLU A 2 -7.95 13.40 30.83
CA GLU A 2 -9.04 12.58 30.28
C GLU A 2 -8.48 11.28 29.74
N LEU A 3 -9.02 10.16 30.21
CA LEU A 3 -8.73 8.84 29.64
C LEU A 3 -9.34 8.82 28.22
N ILE A 4 -8.50 8.92 27.20
CA ILE A 4 -8.95 8.69 25.82
C ILE A 4 -9.26 7.20 25.70
N VAL A 5 -10.54 6.87 25.74
CA VAL A 5 -11.02 5.51 25.48
C VAL A 5 -10.92 5.30 23.97
N PHE A 6 -9.89 4.56 23.53
CA PHE A 6 -9.74 4.17 22.13
C PHE A 6 -10.89 3.22 21.75
N ALA A 7 -11.87 3.73 21.00
CA ALA A 7 -12.86 2.89 20.34
C ALA A 7 -12.21 2.25 19.10
N GLY A 8 -11.86 0.97 19.18
CA GLY A 8 -11.30 0.22 18.06
C GLY A 8 -9.92 -0.39 18.33
N THR A 9 -9.38 -1.04 17.33
CA THR A 9 -8.10 -1.73 17.44
C THR A 9 -6.94 -0.76 17.19
N VAL A 10 -6.23 -0.34 18.23
CA VAL A 10 -5.07 0.59 18.19
C VAL A 10 -4.04 0.25 17.08
N LYS A 11 -3.98 -1.01 16.67
CA LYS A 11 -3.05 -1.51 15.64
C LYS A 11 -3.26 -0.90 14.25
N TYR A 12 -4.46 -0.38 13.98
CA TYR A 12 -4.82 0.27 12.70
C TYR A 12 -5.00 1.78 12.86
N ALA A 13 -4.80 2.32 14.06
CA ALA A 13 -5.08 3.71 14.39
C ALA A 13 -4.14 4.67 13.64
N ALA A 14 -4.72 5.72 13.09
CA ALA A 14 -3.95 6.79 12.46
C ALA A 14 -3.17 7.60 13.50
N PRO A 15 -1.98 8.16 13.15
CA PRO A 15 -1.16 8.93 14.06
C PRO A 15 -1.91 10.09 14.71
N GLU A 16 -2.65 10.87 13.93
CA GLU A 16 -3.43 12.00 14.43
C GLU A 16 -4.56 11.59 15.38
N TYR A 17 -5.13 10.39 15.19
CA TYR A 17 -6.12 9.84 16.11
C TYR A 17 -5.48 9.47 17.45
N ILE A 18 -4.31 8.86 17.43
CA ILE A 18 -3.55 8.53 18.64
C ILE A 18 -3.17 9.81 19.42
N GLU A 19 -2.76 10.86 18.69
CA GLU A 19 -2.30 12.13 19.27
C GLU A 19 -3.45 12.99 19.82
N THR A 20 -4.59 13.00 19.12
CA THR A 20 -5.68 13.97 19.41
C THR A 20 -6.99 13.34 19.90
N GLY A 21 -7.15 12.02 19.74
CA GLY A 21 -8.41 11.30 20.00
C GLY A 21 -9.52 11.61 19.00
N ARG A 22 -9.26 12.40 17.95
CA ARG A 22 -10.28 12.82 16.98
C ARG A 22 -10.29 11.88 15.76
N VAL A 23 -11.44 11.28 15.49
CA VAL A 23 -11.67 10.45 14.30
C VAL A 23 -12.08 11.34 13.13
N SER A 24 -11.58 10.99 11.95
CA SER A 24 -11.96 11.62 10.68
C SER A 24 -12.05 10.56 9.58
N SER A 25 -12.69 10.88 8.45
CA SER A 25 -12.69 10.01 7.26
C SER A 25 -11.26 9.70 6.76
N LYS A 26 -10.31 10.57 7.02
CA LYS A 26 -8.89 10.37 6.67
C LYS A 26 -8.19 9.40 7.63
N SER A 27 -8.70 9.24 8.86
CA SER A 27 -8.22 8.20 9.78
C SER A 27 -8.65 6.80 9.31
N ASP A 28 -9.84 6.66 8.71
CA ASP A 28 -10.29 5.41 8.09
C ASP A 28 -9.45 5.05 6.86
N VAL A 29 -9.06 6.05 6.06
CA VAL A 29 -8.15 5.84 4.92
C VAL A 29 -6.80 5.31 5.39
N TRP A 30 -6.25 5.82 6.49
CA TRP A 30 -5.03 5.26 7.08
C TRP A 30 -5.20 3.79 7.47
N SER A 31 -6.28 3.47 8.19
CA SER A 31 -6.60 2.10 8.61
C SER A 31 -6.70 1.16 7.42
N TYR A 32 -7.28 1.62 6.31
CA TYR A 32 -7.34 0.88 5.06
C TYR A 32 -5.95 0.64 4.46
N GLY A 33 -5.06 1.62 4.50
CA GLY A 33 -3.66 1.45 4.06
C GLY A 33 -2.91 0.38 4.86
N VAL A 34 -3.11 0.33 6.19
CA VAL A 34 -2.57 -0.75 7.05
C VAL A 34 -3.13 -2.11 6.63
N PHE A 35 -4.44 -2.19 6.40
CA PHE A 35 -5.11 -3.41 5.94
C PHE A 35 -4.60 -3.90 4.58
N LEU A 36 -4.32 -3.01 3.64
CA LEU A 36 -3.74 -3.40 2.35
C LEU A 36 -2.37 -4.07 2.52
N TYR A 37 -1.52 -3.57 3.41
CA TYR A 37 -0.26 -4.24 3.70
C TYR A 37 -0.42 -5.57 4.44
N GLU A 38 -1.43 -5.70 5.30
CA GLU A 38 -1.79 -6.98 5.90
C GLU A 38 -2.17 -8.01 4.83
N LEU A 39 -2.95 -7.61 3.82
CA LEU A 39 -3.32 -8.47 2.68
C LEU A 39 -2.09 -8.86 1.83
N ILE A 40 -1.23 -7.90 1.50
CA ILE A 40 -0.04 -8.15 0.67
C ILE A 40 0.93 -9.11 1.37
N THR A 41 1.12 -8.93 2.68
CA THR A 41 2.18 -9.61 3.43
C THR A 41 1.70 -10.84 4.19
N GLY A 42 0.39 -10.98 4.40
CA GLY A 42 -0.18 -12.00 5.27
C GLY A 42 0.22 -11.86 6.74
N ARG A 43 0.75 -10.69 7.15
CA ARG A 43 1.21 -10.40 8.51
C ARG A 43 0.22 -9.51 9.24
N ARG A 44 0.07 -9.72 10.54
CA ARG A 44 -0.70 -8.83 11.41
C ARG A 44 0.00 -7.48 11.57
N PRO A 45 -0.74 -6.37 11.74
CA PRO A 45 -0.16 -5.04 11.92
C PRO A 45 0.78 -4.93 13.12
N LEU A 46 0.51 -5.72 14.18
CA LEU A 46 1.38 -5.88 15.34
C LEU A 46 1.40 -7.36 15.72
N ASP A 47 2.60 -7.96 15.78
CA ASP A 47 2.82 -9.35 16.13
C ASP A 47 3.97 -9.47 17.13
N GLY A 48 3.63 -9.62 18.42
CA GLY A 48 4.59 -9.75 19.53
C GLY A 48 5.42 -11.04 19.52
N ASN A 49 5.04 -12.05 18.70
CA ASN A 49 5.77 -13.30 18.57
C ASN A 49 6.98 -13.19 17.61
N ARG A 50 7.16 -12.05 16.96
CA ARG A 50 8.27 -11.82 16.04
C ARG A 50 9.44 -11.11 16.71
N PRO A 51 10.64 -11.17 16.11
CA PRO A 51 11.78 -10.35 16.52
C PRO A 51 11.38 -8.87 16.64
N GLN A 52 11.95 -8.15 17.59
CA GLN A 52 11.55 -6.77 17.93
C GLN A 52 11.51 -5.83 16.72
N ASN A 53 12.44 -5.98 15.78
CA ASN A 53 12.52 -5.20 14.55
C ASN A 53 11.50 -5.61 13.48
N GLU A 54 10.72 -6.68 13.72
CA GLU A 54 9.69 -7.18 12.79
C GLU A 54 8.27 -7.16 13.39
N GLN A 55 8.12 -6.73 14.64
CA GLN A 55 6.83 -6.75 15.33
C GLN A 55 5.81 -5.79 14.73
N LYS A 56 6.26 -4.66 14.21
CA LYS A 56 5.41 -3.63 13.62
C LYS A 56 5.45 -3.73 12.09
N LEU A 57 4.33 -4.07 11.50
CA LEU A 57 4.19 -4.31 10.06
C LEU A 57 4.72 -3.15 9.21
N LEU A 58 4.28 -1.91 9.47
CA LEU A 58 4.66 -0.76 8.65
C LEU A 58 6.14 -0.42 8.75
N GLU A 59 6.75 -0.55 9.92
CA GLU A 59 8.20 -0.34 10.11
C GLU A 59 9.00 -1.40 9.33
N TRP A 60 8.55 -2.65 9.41
CA TRP A 60 9.18 -3.76 8.69
C TRP A 60 9.03 -3.59 7.16
N VAL A 61 7.84 -3.28 6.65
CA VAL A 61 7.59 -3.05 5.23
C VAL A 61 8.48 -1.93 4.68
N LYS A 62 8.62 -0.82 5.42
CA LYS A 62 9.44 0.32 5.02
C LYS A 62 10.88 -0.08 4.70
N ILE A 63 11.51 -0.93 5.50
CA ILE A 63 12.89 -1.41 5.26
C ILE A 63 13.03 -2.06 3.88
N TYR A 64 12.03 -2.85 3.45
CA TYR A 64 12.09 -3.55 2.17
C TYR A 64 11.72 -2.66 0.98
N LEU A 65 10.85 -1.68 1.17
CA LEU A 65 10.55 -0.68 0.14
C LEU A 65 11.77 0.19 -0.15
N ASP A 66 12.45 0.68 0.88
CA ASP A 66 13.66 1.51 0.77
C ASP A 66 14.80 0.75 0.06
N THR A 67 14.90 -0.56 0.26
CA THR A 67 15.92 -1.42 -0.38
C THR A 67 15.53 -1.98 -1.73
N LYS A 68 14.36 -1.60 -2.29
CA LYS A 68 13.80 -2.12 -3.55
C LYS A 68 13.61 -3.65 -3.55
N ARG A 69 13.39 -4.25 -2.37
CA ARG A 69 13.20 -5.69 -2.18
C ARG A 69 11.75 -6.06 -1.91
N PHE A 70 10.83 -5.42 -2.60
CA PHE A 70 9.38 -5.57 -2.42
C PHE A 70 8.92 -7.04 -2.49
N THR A 71 9.49 -7.86 -3.36
CA THR A 71 9.13 -9.28 -3.50
C THR A 71 9.29 -10.10 -2.23
N LEU A 72 10.16 -9.66 -1.30
CA LEU A 72 10.43 -10.37 -0.05
C LEU A 72 9.33 -10.16 1.02
N ILE A 73 8.50 -9.14 0.85
CA ILE A 73 7.40 -8.88 1.79
C ILE A 73 6.09 -9.57 1.39
N ILE A 74 5.98 -10.05 0.16
CA ILE A 74 4.74 -10.65 -0.34
C ILE A 74 4.53 -12.02 0.32
N ASP A 75 3.29 -12.28 0.74
CA ASP A 75 2.91 -13.56 1.32
C ASP A 75 3.23 -14.71 0.37
N SER A 76 4.02 -15.67 0.86
CA SER A 76 4.42 -16.85 0.06
C SER A 76 3.24 -17.69 -0.43
N ARG A 77 2.08 -17.64 0.25
CA ARG A 77 0.84 -18.31 -0.15
C ARG A 77 0.22 -17.74 -1.42
N LEU A 78 0.61 -16.51 -1.79
CA LEU A 78 0.19 -15.85 -3.03
C LEU A 78 1.07 -16.20 -4.22
N LYS A 79 2.18 -16.94 -4.01
CA LYS A 79 3.14 -17.28 -5.07
C LYS A 79 2.44 -17.92 -6.28
N GLY A 80 2.67 -17.39 -7.47
CA GLY A 80 2.05 -17.86 -8.72
C GLY A 80 0.58 -17.44 -8.92
N LYS A 81 -0.02 -16.67 -7.99
CA LYS A 81 -1.43 -16.25 -8.05
C LYS A 81 -1.60 -14.74 -8.24
N TYR A 82 -0.53 -14.01 -8.45
CA TYR A 82 -0.56 -12.55 -8.61
C TYR A 82 0.45 -12.09 -9.67
N SER A 83 0.17 -10.93 -10.25
CA SER A 83 1.15 -10.18 -11.04
C SER A 83 2.00 -9.33 -10.10
N LEU A 84 3.33 -9.36 -10.27
CA LEU A 84 4.23 -8.49 -9.47
C LEU A 84 3.90 -7.01 -9.67
N ASP A 85 3.57 -6.61 -10.89
CA ASP A 85 3.15 -5.24 -11.22
C ASP A 85 1.89 -4.84 -10.44
N SER A 86 0.86 -5.70 -10.42
CA SER A 86 -0.37 -5.45 -9.65
C SER A 86 -0.11 -5.34 -8.15
N ALA A 87 0.76 -6.20 -7.60
CA ALA A 87 1.13 -6.12 -6.19
C ALA A 87 1.90 -4.84 -5.86
N GLN A 88 2.79 -4.39 -6.75
CA GLN A 88 3.49 -3.11 -6.60
C GLN A 88 2.53 -1.93 -6.69
N LYS A 89 1.60 -1.90 -7.65
CA LYS A 89 0.58 -0.85 -7.76
C LYS A 89 -0.31 -0.81 -6.51
N LEU A 90 -0.70 -1.97 -5.97
CA LEU A 90 -1.47 -2.03 -4.72
C LEU A 90 -0.68 -1.47 -3.54
N SER A 91 0.63 -1.74 -3.46
CA SER A 91 1.49 -1.15 -2.42
C SER A 91 1.62 0.37 -2.54
N LEU A 92 1.61 0.92 -3.76
CA LEU A 92 1.59 2.36 -3.98
C LEU A 92 0.29 2.99 -3.48
N ILE A 93 -0.85 2.34 -3.72
CA ILE A 93 -2.15 2.78 -3.18
C ILE A 93 -2.10 2.78 -1.64
N ALA A 94 -1.56 1.71 -1.04
CA ALA A 94 -1.38 1.63 0.40
C ALA A 94 -0.52 2.78 0.94
N ASN A 95 0.59 3.11 0.28
CA ASN A 95 1.46 4.23 0.68
C ASN A 95 0.75 5.58 0.61
N CYS A 96 -0.08 5.83 -0.43
CA CYS A 96 -0.88 7.06 -0.49
C CYS A 96 -1.84 7.17 0.70
N CYS A 97 -2.45 6.05 1.11
CA CYS A 97 -3.34 6.01 2.29
C CYS A 97 -2.58 6.24 3.60
N LEU A 98 -1.30 5.85 3.66
CA LEU A 98 -0.44 5.93 4.85
C LEU A 98 0.39 7.23 4.90
N SER A 99 0.02 8.27 4.15
CA SER A 99 0.64 9.58 4.31
C SER A 99 0.47 10.09 5.75
N ARG A 100 1.55 10.58 6.36
CA ARG A 100 1.52 11.09 7.73
C ARG A 100 0.59 12.30 7.87
N ASP A 101 0.59 13.20 6.88
CA ASP A 101 -0.36 14.29 6.81
C ASP A 101 -1.74 13.80 6.34
N PRO A 102 -2.80 13.89 7.18
CA PRO A 102 -4.14 13.46 6.80
C PRO A 102 -4.69 14.14 5.53
N LYS A 103 -4.31 15.41 5.30
CA LYS A 103 -4.75 16.17 4.11
C LYS A 103 -4.15 15.64 2.81
N SER A 104 -3.00 14.99 2.89
CA SER A 104 -2.31 14.39 1.75
C SER A 104 -2.84 13.02 1.38
N ARG A 105 -3.63 12.37 2.24
CA ARG A 105 -4.26 11.08 1.95
C ARG A 105 -5.40 11.25 0.95
N PRO A 106 -5.62 10.30 0.04
CA PRO A 106 -6.79 10.29 -0.84
C PRO A 106 -8.09 10.19 -0.03
N THR A 107 -9.22 10.46 -0.64
CA THR A 107 -10.54 10.07 -0.15
C THR A 107 -10.79 8.58 -0.43
N MET A 108 -11.73 7.95 0.28
CA MET A 108 -12.09 6.55 -0.01
C MET A 108 -12.67 6.36 -1.42
N SER A 109 -13.33 7.37 -1.98
CA SER A 109 -13.80 7.34 -3.38
C SER A 109 -12.64 7.30 -4.36
N GLU A 110 -11.59 8.11 -4.14
CA GLU A 110 -10.38 8.08 -4.97
C GLU A 110 -9.61 6.75 -4.80
N VAL A 111 -9.55 6.20 -3.59
CA VAL A 111 -8.98 4.87 -3.34
C VAL A 111 -9.74 3.78 -4.11
N LEU A 112 -11.06 3.82 -4.08
CA LEU A 112 -11.90 2.88 -4.83
C LEU A 112 -11.64 2.97 -6.33
N GLU A 113 -11.51 4.17 -6.87
CA GLU A 113 -11.19 4.41 -8.28
C GLU A 113 -9.82 3.82 -8.66
N MET A 114 -8.79 4.05 -7.84
CA MET A 114 -7.45 3.48 -8.04
C MET A 114 -7.46 1.95 -8.01
N VAL A 115 -8.21 1.34 -7.09
CA VAL A 115 -8.34 -0.12 -7.01
C VAL A 115 -9.12 -0.69 -8.20
N ASN A 116 -10.20 -0.04 -8.64
CA ASN A 116 -10.97 -0.46 -9.81
C ASN A 116 -10.13 -0.41 -11.09
N GLN A 117 -9.30 0.61 -11.26
CA GLN A 117 -8.36 0.68 -12.40
C GLN A 117 -7.38 -0.49 -12.39
N LEU A 118 -6.88 -0.86 -11.21
CA LEU A 118 -5.99 -1.99 -11.06
C LEU A 118 -6.67 -3.32 -11.46
N ILE A 119 -7.94 -3.53 -11.09
CA ILE A 119 -8.71 -4.74 -11.41
C ILE A 119 -8.95 -4.81 -12.92
N THR A 120 -9.38 -3.72 -13.54
CA THR A 120 -9.64 -3.69 -14.98
C THR A 120 -8.39 -3.95 -15.83
N GLU A 121 -7.22 -3.51 -15.39
CA GLU A 121 -5.94 -3.83 -16.06
C GLU A 121 -5.62 -5.33 -15.99
N VAL A 122 -5.98 -6.01 -14.91
CA VAL A 122 -5.77 -7.46 -14.74
C VAL A 122 -6.73 -8.27 -15.64
N ASP A 123 -7.97 -7.84 -15.77
CA ASP A 123 -8.99 -8.54 -16.57
C ASP A 123 -8.74 -8.46 -18.10
N ILE A 124 -7.97 -7.47 -18.55
CA ILE A 124 -7.59 -7.31 -19.98
C ILE A 124 -6.48 -8.28 -20.39
N MET A 125 -5.78 -8.91 -19.45
CA MET A 125 -4.77 -9.93 -19.77
C MET A 125 -5.44 -11.26 -20.12
N PRO A 126 -5.36 -11.74 -21.40
CA PRO A 126 -5.99 -13.00 -21.77
C PRO A 126 -5.37 -14.15 -20.99
N THR A 127 -6.21 -15.02 -20.45
CA THR A 127 -5.86 -16.25 -19.71
C THR A 127 -4.90 -17.20 -20.48
N GLN A 128 -4.54 -16.87 -21.71
CA GLN A 128 -3.66 -17.68 -22.58
C GLN A 128 -2.15 -17.45 -22.38
N LEU A 129 -1.73 -16.45 -21.60
CA LEU A 129 -0.28 -16.16 -21.41
C LEU A 129 0.35 -16.86 -20.20
N LEU A 130 -0.40 -17.64 -19.44
CA LEU A 130 0.14 -18.40 -18.29
C LEU A 130 0.99 -19.64 -18.69
N LYS A 131 1.17 -19.92 -19.98
CA LYS A 131 1.91 -21.12 -20.42
C LYS A 131 3.24 -20.88 -21.11
N CYS A 132 3.66 -19.66 -21.38
CA CYS A 132 4.95 -19.42 -22.03
C CYS A 132 5.51 -18.06 -21.60
N GLN A 133 6.45 -18.03 -20.67
CA GLN A 133 7.52 -17.02 -20.66
C GLN A 133 8.64 -17.36 -19.68
N GLU A 134 9.44 -18.34 -20.09
CA GLU A 134 10.89 -18.12 -20.09
C GLU A 134 11.22 -17.45 -21.42
N ASN A 135 12.05 -16.40 -21.36
CA ASN A 135 12.61 -15.61 -22.48
C ASN A 135 11.66 -14.66 -23.24
N THR A 136 11.73 -13.36 -22.97
CA THR A 136 12.36 -12.39 -23.91
C THR A 136 12.30 -10.96 -23.39
N LYS A 137 13.33 -10.21 -23.74
CA LYS A 137 13.57 -8.79 -23.48
C LYS A 137 12.66 -7.88 -24.33
N HIS A 138 12.36 -6.70 -23.76
CA HIS A 138 12.06 -5.42 -24.43
C HIS A 138 10.87 -5.32 -25.38
N LYS A 139 9.90 -4.44 -25.01
CA LYS A 139 9.66 -3.14 -25.69
C LYS A 139 8.52 -2.39 -25.00
N ASP A 140 8.81 -1.12 -24.66
CA ASP A 140 7.84 -0.09 -24.32
C ASP A 140 6.97 0.21 -25.54
N GLU A 141 5.64 0.40 -25.31
CA GLU A 141 4.86 1.40 -26.05
C GLU A 141 3.44 1.52 -25.49
N ASN A 142 3.09 2.77 -25.11
CA ASN A 142 1.77 3.40 -25.04
C ASN A 142 0.65 2.76 -24.21
N ASN A 143 0.52 3.26 -22.97
CA ASN A 143 -0.80 3.26 -22.34
C ASN A 143 -1.11 4.62 -21.70
N GLN A 144 -1.94 5.42 -22.36
CA GLN A 144 -2.32 6.77 -21.97
C GLN A 144 -3.11 6.82 -20.63
N LEU A 145 -3.77 5.74 -20.23
CA LEU A 145 -4.47 5.62 -18.94
C LEU A 145 -3.51 5.40 -17.76
N GLY A 146 -2.44 4.64 -17.96
CA GLY A 146 -1.40 4.44 -16.95
C GLY A 146 -0.69 5.74 -16.54
N MET A 147 -0.67 6.75 -17.42
CA MET A 147 -0.09 8.07 -17.15
C MET A 147 -0.87 8.89 -16.12
N SER A 148 -2.19 8.71 -15.98
CA SER A 148 -3.01 9.46 -15.00
C SER A 148 -2.77 8.94 -13.58
N LEU A 149 -2.81 7.63 -13.38
CA LEU A 149 -2.51 6.98 -12.10
C LEU A 149 -1.07 7.26 -11.67
N TRP A 150 -0.11 7.15 -12.59
CA TRP A 150 1.31 7.44 -12.37
C TRP A 150 1.56 8.91 -11.99
N LYS A 151 0.80 9.87 -12.54
CA LYS A 151 0.89 11.28 -12.14
C LYS A 151 0.38 11.52 -10.74
N LEU A 152 -0.73 10.89 -10.34
CA LEU A 152 -1.27 10.96 -8.98
C LEU A 152 -0.30 10.34 -7.97
N LEU A 153 0.24 9.16 -8.28
CA LEU A 153 1.22 8.46 -7.44
C LEU A 153 2.52 9.25 -7.31
N LYS A 154 3.04 9.87 -8.39
CA LYS A 154 4.21 10.76 -8.32
C LYS A 154 3.97 11.99 -7.45
N SER A 155 2.76 12.53 -7.41
CA SER A 155 2.42 13.66 -6.55
C SER A 155 2.47 13.29 -5.06
N CYS A 156 2.05 12.08 -4.70
CA CYS A 156 2.19 11.55 -3.34
C CYS A 156 3.67 11.35 -2.93
N PHE A 157 4.48 10.79 -3.83
CA PHE A 157 5.92 10.56 -3.57
C PHE A 157 6.74 11.85 -3.47
N LYS A 158 6.39 12.89 -4.25
CA LYS A 158 7.18 14.14 -4.29
C LYS A 158 7.06 14.97 -3.02
N LYS A 159 6.00 14.76 -2.22
CA LYS A 159 5.80 15.48 -0.95
C LYS A 159 6.58 14.89 0.23
N GLU A 160 6.95 13.62 0.19
CA GLU A 160 7.68 12.97 1.30
C GLU A 160 9.21 13.20 1.24
N CYS A 161 9.78 13.51 0.07
CA CYS A 161 11.23 13.75 -0.07
C CYS A 161 11.70 15.14 0.39
N CYS A 162 10.81 16.08 0.72
CA CYS A 162 11.20 17.44 1.11
C CYS A 162 11.32 17.67 2.63
N CYS A 163 11.19 16.66 3.47
CA CYS A 163 11.26 16.77 4.93
C CYS A 163 12.46 16.01 5.56
N ALA A 164 13.55 15.83 4.80
CA ALA A 164 14.80 15.33 5.33
C ALA A 164 15.91 16.36 5.01
N SER A 165 15.90 17.46 5.77
CA SER A 165 17.05 18.37 5.95
C SER A 165 16.94 18.99 7.32
#